data_a4db2d9d24418cc6f62efd9f8faa0aca
#
_entry.id   a4db2d9d24418cc6f62efd9f8faa0aca
#
_cell.length_a   1.000
_cell.length_b   1.000
_cell.length_c   1.000
_cell.angle_alpha   90.00
_cell.angle_beta   90.00
_cell.angle_gamma   90.00
#
_symmetry.space_group_name_H-M   'P 1'
#
loop_
_entity.id
_entity.type
_entity.pdbx_description
1 polymer ?
#
loop_
_entity_poly.entity_id
_entity_poly.type
_entity_poly.pdbx_seq_one_letter_code
_entity_poly.pdbx_strand_id
1 'polypeptide(L)'
;TWLGCQEEALKYNDTCTLLGGDGPANPHTQYSAIEQARASKLYSAFAISVTKSEFIVDALSGIDTPVVTFDSPFSEGVSDASQGYIGPDNQAIGADLAKIAQTFLPQGGSLCIFTAIHDPNLRQRVAGVRKTLSKSIIHPYDQKLTGEHGWFEGDRCPLNAGDNSRQTMDQMDAFFSEIHADMLISVGHWPIINADLYRKTTYPYRHDLKTRKTHVVVATGKVQSSYTDLLSDQLIHGLVSIDFKEIGRMTYLRMRQAHKGEPIPKVTYTQNYILTLEAQTQK
;
A
#
# COMPACT_ATOMS: atom_id res chain seq x y z
N THR A 1 -1.62 1.64 12.36
CA THR A 1 -0.24 1.90 12.82
C THR A 1 -0.23 2.35 14.27
N TRP A 2 -0.92 3.42 14.66
CA TRP A 2 -0.90 3.97 16.02
C TRP A 2 -1.27 2.97 17.12
N LEU A 3 -2.32 2.16 16.97
CA LEU A 3 -2.68 1.11 17.94
C LEU A 3 -1.53 0.13 18.21
N GLY A 4 -0.79 -0.27 17.18
CA GLY A 4 0.37 -1.15 17.35
C GLY A 4 1.50 -0.49 18.15
N CYS A 5 1.73 0.81 17.91
CA CYS A 5 2.68 1.60 18.72
C CYS A 5 2.24 1.66 20.18
N GLN A 6 0.99 2.01 20.46
CA GLN A 6 0.47 2.13 21.82
C GLN A 6 0.54 0.81 22.61
N GLU A 7 0.05 -0.28 22.01
CA GLU A 7 0.05 -1.59 22.65
C GLU A 7 1.48 -2.07 23.00
N GLU A 8 2.44 -1.80 22.10
CA GLU A 8 3.83 -2.17 22.35
C GLU A 8 4.47 -1.27 23.40
N ALA A 9 4.23 0.05 23.36
CA ALA A 9 4.75 1.02 24.30
C ALA A 9 4.33 0.71 25.76
N LEU A 10 3.08 0.31 25.95
CA LEU A 10 2.55 -0.05 27.28
C LEU A 10 3.36 -1.16 27.97
N LYS A 11 3.97 -2.08 27.23
CA LYS A 11 4.83 -3.15 27.80
C LYS A 11 6.10 -2.60 28.46
N TYR A 12 6.46 -1.37 28.14
CA TYR A 12 7.67 -0.71 28.64
C TYR A 12 7.36 0.53 29.51
N ASN A 13 6.08 0.72 29.89
CA ASN A 13 5.58 1.91 30.58
C ASN A 13 5.82 3.24 29.79
N ASP A 14 5.88 3.14 28.48
CA ASP A 14 6.00 4.27 27.56
C ASP A 14 4.65 4.60 26.93
N THR A 15 4.55 5.74 26.27
CA THR A 15 3.34 6.20 25.56
C THR A 15 3.65 6.58 24.11
N CYS A 16 2.75 6.22 23.21
CA CYS A 16 2.73 6.75 21.84
C CYS A 16 1.63 7.81 21.73
N THR A 17 1.99 9.01 21.33
CA THR A 17 1.05 10.09 21.06
C THR A 17 0.86 10.26 19.56
N LEU A 18 -0.36 10.22 19.08
CA LEU A 18 -0.68 10.53 17.69
C LEU A 18 -0.77 12.05 17.53
N LEU A 19 0.02 12.59 16.62
CA LEU A 19 0.02 14.00 16.24
C LEU A 19 -0.40 14.16 14.79
N GLY A 20 -1.06 15.27 14.46
CA GLY A 20 -1.59 15.57 13.14
C GLY A 20 -3.11 15.67 13.14
N GLY A 21 -3.70 15.90 11.99
CA GLY A 21 -5.14 16.05 11.83
C GLY A 21 -5.84 14.75 11.43
N ASP A 22 -7.16 14.69 11.65
CA ASP A 22 -8.03 13.56 11.28
C ASP A 22 -8.45 13.57 9.78
N GLY A 23 -7.95 14.52 9.01
CA GLY A 23 -8.29 14.71 7.59
C GLY A 23 -7.29 14.07 6.61
N PRO A 24 -7.45 14.34 5.31
CA PRO A 24 -6.50 13.93 4.30
C PRO A 24 -5.08 14.43 4.58
N ALA A 25 -4.08 13.71 4.11
CA ALA A 25 -2.68 14.08 4.28
C ALA A 25 -2.40 15.52 3.83
N ASN A 26 -1.92 16.35 4.75
CA ASN A 26 -1.66 17.79 4.53
C ASN A 26 -0.25 18.14 5.03
N PRO A 27 0.70 18.52 4.14
CA PRO A 27 2.06 18.85 4.52
C PRO A 27 2.16 20.03 5.52
N HIS A 28 1.29 21.04 5.42
CA HIS A 28 1.31 22.17 6.34
C HIS A 28 0.87 21.77 7.76
N THR A 29 -0.19 20.96 7.87
CA THR A 29 -0.63 20.42 9.16
C THR A 29 0.47 19.55 9.78
N GLN A 30 1.11 18.70 8.98
CA GLN A 30 2.19 17.86 9.45
C GLN A 30 3.42 18.68 9.90
N TYR A 31 3.80 19.68 9.11
CA TYR A 31 4.89 20.62 9.46
C TYR A 31 4.61 21.27 10.82
N SER A 32 3.44 21.88 10.99
CA SER A 32 3.06 22.56 12.23
C SER A 32 3.03 21.62 13.44
N ALA A 33 2.57 20.38 13.25
CA ALA A 33 2.56 19.38 14.32
C ALA A 33 3.98 18.99 14.75
N ILE A 34 4.92 18.86 13.81
CA ILE A 34 6.34 18.57 14.10
C ILE A 34 6.97 19.74 14.86
N GLU A 35 6.78 20.99 14.41
CA GLU A 35 7.32 22.18 15.07
C GLU A 35 6.80 22.32 16.52
N GLN A 36 5.50 22.14 16.74
CA GLN A 36 4.91 22.17 18.07
C GLN A 36 5.45 21.06 18.96
N ALA A 37 5.59 19.85 18.42
CA ALA A 37 6.14 18.73 19.17
C ALA A 37 7.61 18.95 19.58
N ARG A 38 8.45 19.49 18.67
CA ARG A 38 9.82 19.88 18.98
C ARG A 38 9.89 20.94 20.10
N ALA A 39 9.09 22.00 19.97
CA ALA A 39 9.06 23.10 20.93
C ALA A 39 8.65 22.64 22.32
N SER A 40 7.78 21.64 22.43
CA SER A 40 7.31 21.10 23.71
C SER A 40 8.38 20.37 24.50
N LYS A 41 9.38 19.79 23.83
CA LYS A 41 10.44 18.93 24.42
C LYS A 41 9.90 17.73 25.23
N LEU A 42 8.67 17.30 24.94
CA LEU A 42 8.00 16.20 25.66
C LEU A 42 8.30 14.81 25.09
N TYR A 43 8.83 14.74 23.86
CA TYR A 43 8.99 13.49 23.13
C TYR A 43 10.44 13.03 23.08
N SER A 44 10.63 11.73 23.30
CA SER A 44 11.96 11.08 23.30
C SER A 44 12.38 10.61 21.91
N ALA A 45 11.45 10.44 20.99
CA ALA A 45 11.67 10.08 19.59
C ALA A 45 10.45 10.46 18.73
N PHE A 46 10.68 10.62 17.44
CA PHE A 46 9.62 10.88 16.45
C PHE A 46 9.52 9.76 15.43
N ALA A 47 8.30 9.41 15.06
CA ALA A 47 8.00 8.59 13.91
C ALA A 47 7.12 9.39 12.94
N ILE A 48 7.50 9.45 11.67
CA ILE A 48 6.86 10.30 10.66
C ILE A 48 6.50 9.47 9.43
N SER A 49 5.23 9.48 9.04
CA SER A 49 4.80 9.07 7.70
C SER A 49 4.83 10.31 6.81
N VAL A 50 5.82 10.40 5.93
CA VAL A 50 6.15 11.64 5.22
C VAL A 50 5.11 11.96 4.16
N THR A 51 4.47 13.13 4.25
CA THR A 51 3.48 13.59 3.25
C THR A 51 4.15 14.23 2.03
N LYS A 52 5.17 15.06 2.25
CA LYS A 52 5.94 15.75 1.20
C LYS A 52 7.36 16.02 1.71
N SER A 53 8.31 15.30 1.14
CA SER A 53 9.70 15.25 1.65
C SER A 53 10.35 16.61 1.79
N GLU A 54 10.33 17.42 0.74
CA GLU A 54 10.99 18.74 0.70
C GLU A 54 10.42 19.71 1.73
N PHE A 55 9.15 19.50 2.11
CA PHE A 55 8.47 20.35 3.07
C PHE A 55 8.74 19.92 4.52
N ILE A 56 8.78 18.62 4.75
CA ILE A 56 8.95 18.07 6.10
C ILE A 56 10.40 18.11 6.57
N VAL A 57 11.36 18.06 5.65
CA VAL A 57 12.79 18.13 6.01
C VAL A 57 13.15 19.42 6.74
N ASP A 58 12.54 20.55 6.37
CA ASP A 58 12.77 21.83 7.03
C ASP A 58 12.30 21.83 8.49
N ALA A 59 11.16 21.19 8.77
CA ALA A 59 10.65 21.04 10.13
C ALA A 59 11.57 20.20 11.03
N LEU A 60 12.43 19.37 10.44
CA LEU A 60 13.39 18.51 11.15
C LEU A 60 14.80 19.09 11.23
N SER A 61 15.04 20.25 10.63
CA SER A 61 16.37 20.88 10.65
C SER A 61 16.82 21.17 12.07
N GLY A 62 18.03 20.70 12.44
CA GLY A 62 18.61 20.88 13.77
C GLY A 62 17.88 20.16 14.91
N ILE A 63 17.16 19.07 14.61
CA ILE A 63 16.54 18.23 15.64
C ILE A 63 17.56 17.25 16.22
N ASP A 64 17.70 17.26 17.55
CA ASP A 64 18.58 16.30 18.27
C ASP A 64 17.81 15.01 18.66
N THR A 65 16.48 15.07 18.67
CA THR A 65 15.62 13.93 19.00
C THR A 65 15.62 12.91 17.86
N PRO A 66 15.80 11.61 18.13
CA PRO A 66 15.81 10.60 17.08
C PRO A 66 14.54 10.59 16.24
N VAL A 67 14.70 10.47 14.93
CA VAL A 67 13.60 10.40 13.95
C VAL A 67 13.67 9.08 13.19
N VAL A 68 12.54 8.40 13.05
CA VAL A 68 12.34 7.30 12.11
C VAL A 68 11.19 7.62 11.18
N THR A 69 11.16 7.03 10.00
CA THR A 69 10.01 7.11 9.11
C THR A 69 9.24 5.79 9.10
N PHE A 70 7.93 5.86 8.89
CA PHE A 70 7.11 4.68 8.73
C PHE A 70 6.13 4.84 7.57
N ASP A 71 5.73 3.72 6.93
CA ASP A 71 4.78 3.67 5.81
C ASP A 71 5.22 4.47 4.58
N SER A 72 5.44 5.77 4.71
CA SER A 72 5.94 6.66 3.66
C SER A 72 7.29 7.27 4.08
N PRO A 73 8.41 6.86 3.45
CA PRO A 73 9.75 7.40 3.74
C PRO A 73 9.97 8.77 3.10
N PHE A 74 11.09 9.41 3.40
CA PHE A 74 11.58 10.51 2.58
C PHE A 74 11.90 10.04 1.17
N SER A 75 11.71 10.92 0.19
CA SER A 75 12.16 10.71 -1.19
C SER A 75 13.68 10.56 -1.21
N GLU A 76 14.17 9.71 -2.09
CA GLU A 76 15.61 9.44 -2.23
C GLU A 76 16.39 10.74 -2.48
N GLY A 77 17.48 10.93 -1.74
CA GLY A 77 18.36 12.10 -1.85
C GLY A 77 17.85 13.39 -1.21
N VAL A 78 16.64 13.39 -0.61
CA VAL A 78 16.08 14.62 0.00
C VAL A 78 16.54 14.82 1.42
N SER A 79 16.69 13.77 2.23
CA SER A 79 17.04 13.90 3.64
C SER A 79 17.63 12.64 4.26
N ASP A 80 18.65 12.83 5.08
CA ASP A 80 19.20 11.84 6.02
C ASP A 80 18.67 12.03 7.46
N ALA A 81 17.65 12.86 7.66
CA ALA A 81 17.08 13.14 8.98
C ALA A 81 16.47 11.89 9.64
N SER A 82 16.03 10.90 8.86
CA SER A 82 15.53 9.63 9.38
C SER A 82 16.67 8.64 9.59
N GLN A 83 16.74 8.06 10.79
CA GLN A 83 17.71 7.00 11.11
C GLN A 83 17.34 5.66 10.46
N GLY A 84 16.05 5.44 10.16
CA GLY A 84 15.58 4.24 9.49
C GLY A 84 14.12 4.31 9.09
N TYR A 85 13.74 3.46 8.13
CA TYR A 85 12.39 3.29 7.63
C TYR A 85 11.76 2.00 8.17
N ILE A 86 10.49 2.06 8.53
CA ILE A 86 9.68 0.92 8.97
C ILE A 86 8.39 0.88 8.12
N GLY A 87 8.17 -0.18 7.36
CA GLY A 87 6.96 -0.25 6.54
C GLY A 87 6.91 -1.48 5.64
N PRO A 88 5.95 -1.52 4.73
CA PRO A 88 5.86 -2.62 3.78
C PRO A 88 6.97 -2.51 2.71
N ASP A 89 7.38 -3.66 2.18
CA ASP A 89 8.09 -3.69 0.89
C ASP A 89 7.06 -3.55 -0.24
N ASN A 90 6.96 -2.35 -0.80
CA ASN A 90 5.99 -2.06 -1.84
C ASN A 90 6.26 -2.85 -3.14
N GLN A 91 7.52 -3.15 -3.47
CA GLN A 91 7.80 -4.02 -4.62
C GLN A 91 7.37 -5.47 -4.34
N ALA A 92 7.56 -5.95 -3.11
CA ALA A 92 7.08 -7.28 -2.71
C ALA A 92 5.54 -7.38 -2.74
N ILE A 93 4.81 -6.33 -2.33
CA ILE A 93 3.34 -6.27 -2.49
C ILE A 93 2.96 -6.45 -3.97
N GLY A 94 3.58 -5.71 -4.86
CA GLY A 94 3.34 -5.84 -6.30
C GLY A 94 3.68 -7.24 -6.82
N ALA A 95 4.78 -7.82 -6.37
CA ALA A 95 5.17 -9.18 -6.72
C ALA A 95 4.15 -10.21 -6.23
N ASP A 96 3.60 -10.05 -5.02
CA ASP A 96 2.60 -10.96 -4.47
C ASP A 96 1.26 -10.86 -5.22
N LEU A 97 0.82 -9.66 -5.61
CA LEU A 97 -0.33 -9.48 -6.51
C LEU A 97 -0.11 -10.19 -7.86
N ALA A 98 1.08 -10.04 -8.44
CA ALA A 98 1.45 -10.71 -9.69
C ALA A 98 1.47 -12.24 -9.57
N LYS A 99 2.00 -12.78 -8.46
CA LYS A 99 1.98 -14.23 -8.19
C LYS A 99 0.54 -14.77 -8.13
N ILE A 100 -0.37 -14.05 -7.48
CA ILE A 100 -1.79 -14.43 -7.48
C ILE A 100 -2.33 -14.42 -8.91
N ALA A 101 -2.05 -13.39 -9.71
CA ALA A 101 -2.47 -13.33 -11.11
C ALA A 101 -1.94 -14.53 -11.91
N GLN A 102 -0.68 -14.92 -11.73
CA GLN A 102 -0.08 -16.08 -12.40
C GLN A 102 -0.74 -17.42 -12.01
N THR A 103 -1.34 -17.55 -10.81
CA THR A 103 -2.08 -18.77 -10.45
C THR A 103 -3.35 -18.93 -11.27
N PHE A 104 -4.00 -17.82 -11.64
CA PHE A 104 -5.20 -17.83 -12.46
C PHE A 104 -4.91 -17.89 -13.97
N LEU A 105 -3.86 -17.18 -14.39
CA LEU A 105 -3.46 -17.05 -15.80
C LEU A 105 -1.98 -17.47 -15.97
N PRO A 106 -1.67 -18.77 -15.89
CA PRO A 106 -0.28 -19.25 -15.90
C PRO A 106 0.44 -19.04 -17.24
N GLN A 107 -0.30 -18.83 -18.33
CA GLN A 107 0.24 -18.55 -19.66
C GLN A 107 0.27 -17.05 -19.99
N GLY A 108 -0.12 -16.19 -19.03
CA GLY A 108 -0.31 -14.76 -19.25
C GLY A 108 -1.74 -14.43 -19.70
N GLY A 109 -1.96 -13.16 -20.02
CA GLY A 109 -3.26 -12.62 -20.45
C GLY A 109 -3.23 -11.11 -20.53
N SER A 110 -4.37 -10.53 -20.88
CA SER A 110 -4.53 -9.08 -20.85
C SER A 110 -4.68 -8.58 -19.41
N LEU A 111 -3.94 -7.52 -19.10
CA LEU A 111 -3.84 -6.95 -17.75
C LEU A 111 -4.22 -5.49 -17.75
N CYS A 112 -4.95 -5.06 -16.74
CA CYS A 112 -5.08 -3.66 -16.40
C CYS A 112 -4.68 -3.42 -14.94
N ILE A 113 -3.76 -2.48 -14.70
CA ILE A 113 -3.36 -2.08 -13.35
C ILE A 113 -4.19 -0.87 -12.93
N PHE A 114 -4.72 -0.91 -11.70
CA PHE A 114 -5.43 0.18 -11.08
C PHE A 114 -4.57 0.80 -9.99
N THR A 115 -4.20 2.08 -10.13
CA THR A 115 -3.20 2.76 -9.31
C THR A 115 -3.55 4.23 -9.09
N ALA A 116 -2.81 4.92 -8.22
CA ALA A 116 -2.74 6.39 -8.18
C ALA A 116 -1.32 6.80 -8.58
N ILE A 117 -1.19 7.35 -9.80
CA ILE A 117 0.11 7.53 -10.49
C ILE A 117 1.09 8.49 -9.82
N HIS A 118 0.62 9.35 -8.93
CA HIS A 118 1.48 10.33 -8.26
C HIS A 118 2.09 9.84 -6.94
N ASP A 119 1.63 8.70 -6.41
CA ASP A 119 2.12 8.13 -5.16
C ASP A 119 3.36 7.26 -5.37
N PRO A 120 4.51 7.57 -4.73
CA PRO A 120 5.75 6.80 -4.88
C PRO A 120 5.63 5.34 -4.42
N ASN A 121 4.88 5.07 -3.35
CA ASN A 121 4.68 3.70 -2.84
C ASN A 121 3.93 2.85 -3.88
N LEU A 122 2.90 3.45 -4.51
CA LEU A 122 2.11 2.76 -5.52
C LEU A 122 2.88 2.54 -6.83
N ARG A 123 3.78 3.47 -7.19
CA ARG A 123 4.73 3.26 -8.29
C ARG A 123 5.61 2.04 -8.06
N GLN A 124 6.11 1.86 -6.82
CA GLN A 124 6.89 0.67 -6.47
C GLN A 124 6.07 -0.62 -6.57
N ARG A 125 4.78 -0.59 -6.16
CA ARG A 125 3.88 -1.74 -6.32
C ARG A 125 3.65 -2.08 -7.79
N VAL A 126 3.38 -1.08 -8.64
CA VAL A 126 3.25 -1.27 -10.10
C VAL A 126 4.54 -1.85 -10.69
N ALA A 127 5.70 -1.31 -10.32
CA ALA A 127 7.00 -1.86 -10.74
C ALA A 127 7.18 -3.32 -10.29
N GLY A 128 6.76 -3.66 -9.07
CA GLY A 128 6.77 -5.03 -8.55
C GLY A 128 5.89 -5.98 -9.36
N VAL A 129 4.67 -5.55 -9.74
CA VAL A 129 3.79 -6.31 -10.63
C VAL A 129 4.47 -6.58 -11.96
N ARG A 130 4.90 -5.54 -12.66
CA ARG A 130 5.47 -5.63 -14.00
C ARG A 130 6.76 -6.44 -14.03
N LYS A 131 7.66 -6.18 -13.05
CA LYS A 131 8.90 -6.94 -12.88
C LYS A 131 8.65 -8.44 -12.72
N THR A 132 7.67 -8.82 -11.92
CA THR A 132 7.35 -10.22 -11.66
C THR A 132 6.74 -10.90 -12.89
N LEU A 133 5.82 -10.25 -13.56
CA LEU A 133 5.14 -10.80 -14.75
C LEU A 133 6.08 -10.87 -15.96
N SER A 134 6.95 -9.88 -16.14
CA SER A 134 7.95 -9.88 -17.21
C SER A 134 9.16 -10.79 -16.92
N LYS A 135 9.28 -11.32 -15.69
CA LYS A 135 10.48 -12.03 -15.20
C LYS A 135 11.79 -11.25 -15.42
N SER A 136 11.71 -9.96 -15.56
CA SER A 136 12.86 -9.07 -15.74
C SER A 136 13.50 -8.74 -14.40
N ILE A 137 14.82 -8.60 -14.38
CA ILE A 137 15.55 -8.10 -13.19
C ILE A 137 15.18 -6.64 -12.93
N ILE A 138 15.04 -5.86 -13.99
CA ILE A 138 14.66 -4.45 -13.94
C ILE A 138 13.53 -4.24 -14.95
N HIS A 139 12.43 -3.65 -14.51
CA HIS A 139 11.36 -3.20 -15.38
C HIS A 139 11.04 -1.73 -15.00
N PRO A 140 11.21 -0.76 -15.92
CA PRO A 140 10.90 0.63 -15.65
C PRO A 140 9.42 0.78 -15.27
N TYR A 141 9.14 1.62 -14.27
CA TYR A 141 7.78 1.84 -13.78
C TYR A 141 6.81 2.30 -14.88
N ASP A 142 7.26 3.16 -15.76
CA ASP A 142 6.47 3.78 -16.83
C ASP A 142 6.31 2.89 -18.08
N GLN A 143 7.06 1.80 -18.17
CA GLN A 143 6.99 0.86 -19.27
C GLN A 143 5.89 -0.17 -19.04
N LYS A 144 4.87 -0.21 -19.92
CA LYS A 144 3.83 -1.24 -19.91
C LYS A 144 4.37 -2.59 -20.35
N LEU A 145 3.67 -3.66 -19.94
CA LEU A 145 3.88 -4.99 -20.51
C LEU A 145 3.28 -5.05 -21.92
N THR A 146 4.07 -5.54 -22.88
CA THR A 146 3.74 -5.55 -24.30
C THR A 146 3.73 -6.95 -24.92
N GLY A 147 3.73 -8.00 -24.07
CA GLY A 147 3.71 -9.41 -24.47
C GLY A 147 4.71 -10.28 -23.70
N GLU A 148 5.44 -9.70 -22.74
CA GLU A 148 6.43 -10.41 -21.95
C GLU A 148 5.79 -11.57 -21.18
N HIS A 149 6.28 -12.77 -21.44
CA HIS A 149 5.73 -14.03 -20.90
C HIS A 149 4.22 -14.17 -21.06
N GLY A 150 3.66 -13.64 -22.16
CA GLY A 150 2.25 -13.67 -22.48
C GLY A 150 1.42 -12.57 -21.83
N TRP A 151 2.03 -11.65 -21.04
CA TRP A 151 1.32 -10.55 -20.40
C TRP A 151 1.38 -9.27 -21.21
N PHE A 152 0.25 -8.58 -21.35
CA PHE A 152 0.18 -7.29 -22.02
C PHE A 152 -0.84 -6.35 -21.39
N GLU A 153 -0.52 -5.06 -21.37
CA GLU A 153 -1.41 -4.00 -20.88
C GLU A 153 -2.01 -3.23 -22.07
N GLY A 154 -3.35 -3.14 -22.09
CA GLY A 154 -4.06 -2.39 -23.14
C GLY A 154 -3.78 -0.88 -23.11
N ASP A 155 -4.15 -0.18 -24.17
CA ASP A 155 -3.84 1.25 -24.36
C ASP A 155 -4.42 2.14 -23.24
N ARG A 156 -5.61 1.79 -22.73
CA ARG A 156 -6.31 2.52 -21.66
C ARG A 156 -5.80 2.20 -20.25
N CYS A 157 -4.88 1.27 -20.11
CA CYS A 157 -4.27 0.90 -18.84
C CYS A 157 -2.90 1.61 -18.66
N PRO A 158 -2.47 1.93 -17.45
CA PRO A 158 -3.17 1.72 -16.18
C PRO A 158 -4.34 2.67 -15.97
N LEU A 159 -5.31 2.27 -15.13
CA LEU A 159 -6.39 3.12 -14.66
C LEU A 159 -5.94 3.91 -13.42
N ASN A 160 -6.42 5.15 -13.30
CA ASN A 160 -6.08 6.03 -12.17
C ASN A 160 -7.25 6.17 -11.19
N ALA A 161 -7.04 5.81 -9.93
CA ALA A 161 -8.07 5.82 -8.88
C ALA A 161 -8.57 7.23 -8.48
N GLY A 162 -7.70 8.23 -8.54
CA GLY A 162 -8.05 9.65 -8.33
C GLY A 162 -8.61 10.01 -6.95
N ASP A 163 -8.34 9.24 -5.90
CA ASP A 163 -8.79 9.45 -4.50
C ASP A 163 -10.30 9.79 -4.33
N ASN A 164 -11.12 9.46 -5.31
CA ASN A 164 -12.55 9.74 -5.34
C ASN A 164 -13.34 8.45 -5.62
N SER A 165 -14.21 8.07 -4.68
CA SER A 165 -15.00 6.83 -4.77
C SER A 165 -15.86 6.76 -6.04
N ARG A 166 -16.43 7.87 -6.50
CA ARG A 166 -17.23 7.91 -7.72
C ARG A 166 -16.35 7.65 -8.96
N GLN A 167 -15.26 8.39 -9.09
CA GLN A 167 -14.30 8.21 -10.18
C GLN A 167 -13.74 6.77 -10.18
N THR A 168 -13.46 6.21 -9.00
CA THR A 168 -13.03 4.81 -8.86
C THR A 168 -14.08 3.87 -9.47
N MET A 169 -15.35 4.05 -9.16
CA MET A 169 -16.42 3.19 -9.68
C MET A 169 -16.66 3.40 -11.18
N ASP A 170 -16.57 4.62 -11.68
CA ASP A 170 -16.66 4.91 -13.12
C ASP A 170 -15.51 4.21 -13.89
N GLN A 171 -14.30 4.18 -13.33
CA GLN A 171 -13.16 3.45 -13.89
C GLN A 171 -13.36 1.92 -13.81
N MET A 172 -13.96 1.43 -12.73
CA MET A 172 -14.31 0.00 -12.60
C MET A 172 -15.36 -0.43 -13.63
N ASP A 173 -16.40 0.39 -13.82
CA ASP A 173 -17.40 0.13 -14.85
C ASP A 173 -16.77 0.13 -16.25
N ALA A 174 -15.94 1.12 -16.56
CA ALA A 174 -15.19 1.18 -17.82
C ALA A 174 -14.26 -0.03 -18.03
N PHE A 175 -13.65 -0.55 -16.96
CA PHE A 175 -12.85 -1.77 -17.04
C PHE A 175 -13.67 -2.96 -17.54
N PHE A 176 -14.87 -3.17 -16.98
CA PHE A 176 -15.71 -4.30 -17.35
C PHE A 176 -16.46 -4.09 -18.66
N SER A 177 -16.92 -2.85 -18.96
CA SER A 177 -17.78 -2.57 -20.13
C SER A 177 -17.02 -2.27 -21.43
N GLU A 178 -15.75 -1.81 -21.32
CA GLU A 178 -15.04 -1.29 -22.49
C GLU A 178 -13.63 -1.88 -22.67
N ILE A 179 -12.91 -2.16 -21.55
CA ILE A 179 -11.52 -2.65 -21.62
C ILE A 179 -11.50 -4.18 -21.77
N HIS A 180 -12.32 -4.89 -21.01
CA HIS A 180 -12.47 -6.34 -21.06
C HIS A 180 -11.16 -7.13 -20.89
N ALA A 181 -10.23 -6.64 -20.04
CA ALA A 181 -9.03 -7.40 -19.76
C ALA A 181 -9.29 -8.65 -18.90
N ASP A 182 -8.47 -9.68 -19.06
CA ASP A 182 -8.58 -10.92 -18.31
C ASP A 182 -8.28 -10.75 -16.82
N MET A 183 -7.46 -9.72 -16.48
CA MET A 183 -7.01 -9.45 -15.12
C MET A 183 -7.04 -7.96 -14.80
N LEU A 184 -7.65 -7.59 -13.66
CA LEU A 184 -7.48 -6.32 -12.99
C LEU A 184 -6.61 -6.51 -11.75
N ILE A 185 -5.48 -5.80 -11.66
CA ILE A 185 -4.66 -5.73 -10.45
C ILE A 185 -4.80 -4.33 -9.86
N SER A 186 -5.48 -4.20 -8.72
CA SER A 186 -5.51 -2.95 -7.98
C SER A 186 -4.38 -2.93 -6.94
N VAL A 187 -3.44 -2.00 -7.08
CA VAL A 187 -2.32 -1.84 -6.15
C VAL A 187 -2.71 -1.11 -4.86
N GLY A 188 -3.97 -0.76 -4.70
CA GLY A 188 -4.59 -0.17 -3.51
C GLY A 188 -6.05 -0.64 -3.36
N HIS A 189 -6.68 -0.29 -2.25
CA HIS A 189 -7.99 -0.82 -1.86
C HIS A 189 -9.20 -0.04 -2.41
N TRP A 190 -8.98 0.98 -3.25
CA TRP A 190 -10.07 1.85 -3.74
C TRP A 190 -11.28 1.12 -4.33
N PRO A 191 -11.13 0.06 -5.13
CA PRO A 191 -12.30 -0.62 -5.68
C PRO A 191 -13.22 -1.20 -4.60
N ILE A 192 -12.66 -1.67 -3.49
CA ILE A 192 -13.38 -2.43 -2.47
C ILE A 192 -13.59 -1.67 -1.16
N ILE A 193 -13.11 -0.41 -1.05
CA ILE A 193 -13.26 0.40 0.18
C ILE A 193 -14.72 0.52 0.61
N ASN A 194 -15.63 0.56 -0.36
CA ASN A 194 -17.07 0.43 -0.16
C ASN A 194 -17.54 -0.84 -0.88
N ALA A 195 -17.62 -1.94 -0.14
CA ALA A 195 -17.97 -3.25 -0.69
C ALA A 195 -19.37 -3.28 -1.31
N ASP A 196 -20.34 -2.54 -0.75
CA ASP A 196 -21.71 -2.50 -1.29
C ASP A 196 -21.75 -1.77 -2.64
N LEU A 197 -21.01 -0.66 -2.74
CA LEU A 197 -20.88 0.07 -4.00
C LEU A 197 -20.15 -0.78 -5.04
N TYR A 198 -19.10 -1.51 -4.67
CA TYR A 198 -18.42 -2.47 -5.53
C TYR A 198 -19.38 -3.54 -6.04
N ARG A 199 -20.16 -4.17 -5.15
CA ARG A 199 -21.18 -5.16 -5.52
C ARG A 199 -22.19 -4.61 -6.52
N LYS A 200 -22.67 -3.38 -6.28
CA LYS A 200 -23.63 -2.71 -7.18
C LYS A 200 -23.02 -2.46 -8.56
N THR A 201 -21.80 -1.92 -8.62
CA THR A 201 -21.11 -1.63 -9.90
C THR A 201 -20.79 -2.91 -10.67
N THR A 202 -20.35 -3.97 -9.98
CA THR A 202 -19.98 -5.24 -10.62
C THR A 202 -21.16 -6.19 -10.88
N TYR A 203 -22.37 -5.84 -10.43
CA TYR A 203 -23.55 -6.68 -10.57
C TYR A 203 -23.83 -7.16 -12.01
N PRO A 204 -23.74 -6.31 -13.06
CA PRO A 204 -23.92 -6.74 -14.44
C PRO A 204 -22.88 -7.77 -14.89
N TYR A 205 -21.68 -7.70 -14.35
CA TYR A 205 -20.50 -8.49 -14.74
C TYR A 205 -20.22 -9.68 -13.82
N ARG A 206 -21.08 -9.92 -12.81
CA ARG A 206 -20.87 -10.96 -11.79
C ARG A 206 -20.75 -12.38 -12.37
N HIS A 207 -21.34 -12.63 -13.53
CA HIS A 207 -21.21 -13.93 -14.19
C HIS A 207 -19.76 -14.17 -14.64
N ASP A 208 -19.17 -13.19 -15.31
CA ASP A 208 -17.79 -13.29 -15.81
C ASP A 208 -16.78 -13.36 -14.67
N LEU A 209 -17.02 -12.65 -13.56
CA LEU A 209 -16.22 -12.77 -12.34
C LEU A 209 -16.33 -14.19 -11.75
N LYS A 210 -17.55 -14.71 -11.52
CA LYS A 210 -17.79 -16.03 -10.94
C LYS A 210 -17.32 -17.19 -11.81
N THR A 211 -17.36 -17.03 -13.13
CA THR A 211 -16.86 -18.03 -14.08
C THR A 211 -15.38 -17.88 -14.42
N ARG A 212 -14.72 -16.92 -13.76
CA ARG A 212 -13.29 -16.66 -13.92
C ARG A 212 -12.87 -16.30 -15.35
N LYS A 213 -13.75 -15.66 -16.11
CA LYS A 213 -13.37 -15.02 -17.38
C LYS A 213 -12.59 -13.74 -17.15
N THR A 214 -12.90 -13.03 -16.06
CA THR A 214 -12.18 -11.86 -15.61
C THR A 214 -11.83 -12.04 -14.13
N HIS A 215 -10.62 -11.68 -13.76
CA HIS A 215 -10.11 -11.80 -12.40
C HIS A 215 -9.83 -10.41 -11.82
N VAL A 216 -10.05 -10.27 -10.52
CA VAL A 216 -9.74 -9.04 -9.77
C VAL A 216 -8.89 -9.39 -8.55
N VAL A 217 -7.71 -8.78 -8.44
CA VAL A 217 -6.78 -8.94 -7.31
C VAL A 217 -6.49 -7.57 -6.72
N VAL A 218 -6.52 -7.45 -5.40
CA VAL A 218 -6.48 -6.14 -4.73
C VAL A 218 -5.49 -6.11 -3.59
N ALA A 219 -4.64 -5.07 -3.53
CA ALA A 219 -3.87 -4.75 -2.33
C ALA A 219 -4.73 -3.96 -1.33
N THR A 220 -4.63 -4.30 -0.06
CA THR A 220 -5.39 -3.64 1.00
C THR A 220 -4.55 -3.47 2.26
N GLY A 221 -5.00 -2.62 3.16
CA GLY A 221 -4.51 -2.59 4.54
C GLY A 221 -5.13 -3.71 5.37
N LYS A 222 -5.76 -3.35 6.49
CA LYS A 222 -6.46 -4.34 7.32
C LYS A 222 -7.59 -5.00 6.53
N VAL A 223 -7.58 -6.34 6.46
CA VAL A 223 -8.68 -7.10 5.88
C VAL A 223 -9.93 -6.94 6.74
N GLN A 224 -11.03 -6.55 6.10
CA GLN A 224 -12.36 -6.43 6.71
C GLN A 224 -13.22 -7.64 6.32
N SER A 225 -14.24 -7.95 7.13
CA SER A 225 -15.18 -9.02 6.81
C SER A 225 -15.85 -8.82 5.43
N SER A 226 -16.21 -7.59 5.11
CA SER A 226 -16.77 -7.25 3.79
C SER A 226 -15.85 -7.61 2.61
N TYR A 227 -14.52 -7.59 2.79
CA TYR A 227 -13.57 -8.01 1.75
C TYR A 227 -13.48 -9.55 1.63
N THR A 228 -13.52 -10.25 2.77
CA THR A 228 -13.60 -11.72 2.76
C THR A 228 -14.91 -12.23 2.18
N ASP A 229 -16.01 -11.49 2.37
CA ASP A 229 -17.29 -11.79 1.74
C ASP A 229 -17.23 -11.61 0.20
N LEU A 230 -16.57 -10.54 -0.29
CA LEU A 230 -16.33 -10.37 -1.74
C LEU A 230 -15.50 -11.52 -2.33
N LEU A 231 -14.49 -11.99 -1.58
CA LEU A 231 -13.66 -13.12 -1.98
C LEU A 231 -14.48 -14.43 -2.00
N SER A 232 -15.27 -14.69 -0.95
CA SER A 232 -16.15 -15.86 -0.85
C SER A 232 -17.22 -15.89 -1.94
N ASP A 233 -17.75 -14.72 -2.32
CA ASP A 233 -18.71 -14.57 -3.42
C ASP A 233 -18.06 -14.62 -4.81
N GLN A 234 -16.74 -14.75 -4.89
CA GLN A 234 -15.96 -14.75 -6.13
C GLN A 234 -16.14 -13.46 -6.96
N LEU A 235 -16.34 -12.34 -6.28
CA LEU A 235 -16.38 -11.01 -6.92
C LEU A 235 -14.99 -10.37 -6.97
N ILE A 236 -14.07 -10.82 -6.10
CA ILE A 236 -12.63 -10.64 -6.18
C ILE A 236 -11.97 -12.02 -6.01
N HIS A 237 -10.71 -12.16 -6.42
CA HIS A 237 -10.05 -13.46 -6.51
C HIS A 237 -8.82 -13.57 -5.62
N GLY A 238 -8.31 -12.44 -5.14
CA GLY A 238 -7.19 -12.43 -4.20
C GLY A 238 -6.99 -11.07 -3.55
N LEU A 239 -6.41 -11.12 -2.35
CA LEU A 239 -6.04 -9.96 -1.56
C LEU A 239 -4.58 -10.09 -1.15
N VAL A 240 -3.85 -8.98 -1.19
CA VAL A 240 -2.56 -8.80 -0.53
C VAL A 240 -2.74 -7.74 0.54
N SER A 241 -2.58 -8.11 1.82
CA SER A 241 -2.84 -7.21 2.93
C SER A 241 -1.56 -6.75 3.61
N ILE A 242 -1.57 -5.50 4.09
CA ILE A 242 -0.50 -4.85 4.84
C ILE A 242 -0.90 -4.86 6.32
N ASP A 243 0.00 -5.30 7.19
CA ASP A 243 -0.23 -5.24 8.64
C ASP A 243 0.21 -3.88 9.22
N PHE A 244 -0.67 -2.91 9.17
CA PHE A 244 -0.41 -1.59 9.76
C PHE A 244 -0.22 -1.64 11.29
N LYS A 245 -0.77 -2.65 11.98
CA LYS A 245 -0.55 -2.81 13.42
C LYS A 245 0.89 -3.23 13.69
N GLU A 246 1.40 -4.17 12.91
CA GLU A 246 2.80 -4.61 12.99
C GLU A 246 3.78 -3.47 12.63
N ILE A 247 3.45 -2.66 11.61
CA ILE A 247 4.23 -1.45 11.30
C ILE A 247 4.33 -0.57 12.55
N GLY A 248 3.21 -0.32 13.24
CA GLY A 248 3.22 0.49 14.46
C GLY A 248 4.03 -0.10 15.59
N ARG A 249 3.92 -1.41 15.80
CA ARG A 249 4.71 -2.15 16.81
C ARG A 249 6.21 -2.03 16.54
N MET A 250 6.62 -2.28 15.31
CA MET A 250 8.03 -2.19 14.91
C MET A 250 8.55 -0.76 14.94
N THR A 251 7.72 0.21 14.57
CA THR A 251 8.05 1.65 14.64
C THR A 251 8.40 2.04 16.08
N TYR A 252 7.57 1.66 17.05
CA TYR A 252 7.86 1.92 18.46
C TYR A 252 9.20 1.29 18.88
N LEU A 253 9.44 0.03 18.55
CA LEU A 253 10.69 -0.64 18.92
C LEU A 253 11.93 0.06 18.33
N ARG A 254 11.85 0.53 17.07
CA ARG A 254 12.95 1.29 16.46
C ARG A 254 13.14 2.67 17.08
N MET A 255 12.05 3.38 17.37
CA MET A 255 12.14 4.65 18.12
C MET A 255 12.83 4.45 19.48
N ARG A 256 12.45 3.41 20.21
CA ARG A 256 13.02 3.09 21.52
C ARG A 256 14.50 2.72 21.44
N GLN A 257 14.92 1.94 20.44
CA GLN A 257 16.34 1.64 20.19
C GLN A 257 17.12 2.92 19.85
N ALA A 258 16.61 3.73 18.94
CA ALA A 258 17.24 4.99 18.53
C ALA A 258 17.39 5.96 19.73
N HIS A 259 16.37 6.09 20.57
CA HIS A 259 16.44 6.90 21.80
C HIS A 259 17.54 6.44 22.77
N LYS A 260 17.82 5.15 22.84
CA LYS A 260 18.90 4.59 23.66
C LYS A 260 20.29 4.73 23.02
N GLY A 261 20.39 5.28 21.83
CA GLY A 261 21.63 5.34 21.06
C GLY A 261 22.04 3.98 20.46
N GLU A 262 21.15 3.00 20.46
CA GLU A 262 21.40 1.70 19.84
C GLU A 262 21.27 1.80 18.30
N PRO A 263 22.13 1.12 17.53
CA PRO A 263 22.04 1.14 16.08
C PRO A 263 20.74 0.47 15.61
N ILE A 264 20.06 1.07 14.63
CA ILE A 264 18.86 0.53 14.00
C ILE A 264 19.10 0.23 12.51
N PRO A 265 18.43 -0.78 11.94
CA PRO A 265 18.51 -1.02 10.50
C PRO A 265 18.00 0.18 9.70
N LYS A 266 18.66 0.49 8.58
CA LYS A 266 18.20 1.56 7.66
C LYS A 266 16.80 1.28 7.11
N VAL A 267 16.44 -0.01 6.95
CA VAL A 267 15.12 -0.45 6.50
C VAL A 267 14.68 -1.63 7.36
N THR A 268 13.45 -1.58 7.84
CA THR A 268 12.75 -2.69 8.51
C THR A 268 11.45 -2.96 7.76
N TYR A 269 11.45 -3.98 6.90
CA TYR A 269 10.22 -4.40 6.22
C TYR A 269 9.31 -5.22 7.12
N THR A 270 8.01 -4.96 7.03
CA THR A 270 6.97 -5.77 7.63
C THR A 270 6.42 -6.78 6.62
N GLN A 271 5.89 -7.89 7.12
CA GLN A 271 5.38 -8.96 6.27
C GLN A 271 4.03 -8.59 5.65
N ASN A 272 3.82 -9.01 4.38
CA ASN A 272 2.53 -8.98 3.71
C ASN A 272 1.82 -10.32 3.90
N TYR A 273 0.48 -10.33 3.78
CA TYR A 273 -0.33 -11.54 3.87
C TYR A 273 -1.17 -11.70 2.61
N ILE A 274 -1.13 -12.90 2.03
CA ILE A 274 -1.92 -13.26 0.85
C ILE A 274 -3.17 -14.02 1.30
N LEU A 275 -4.33 -13.64 0.75
CA LEU A 275 -5.60 -14.34 0.93
C LEU A 275 -6.19 -14.66 -0.44
N THR A 276 -6.45 -15.95 -0.67
CA THR A 276 -7.23 -16.47 -1.80
C THR A 276 -8.25 -17.49 -1.26
N LEU A 277 -9.25 -17.86 -2.05
CA LEU A 277 -10.21 -18.91 -1.62
C LEU A 277 -9.50 -20.22 -1.33
N GLU A 278 -8.54 -20.61 -2.17
CA GLU A 278 -7.80 -21.85 -2.00
C GLU A 278 -6.96 -21.87 -0.72
N ALA A 279 -6.44 -20.72 -0.28
CA ALA A 279 -5.69 -20.60 0.97
C ALA A 279 -6.59 -20.63 2.22
N GLN A 280 -7.89 -20.31 2.08
CA GLN A 280 -8.85 -20.38 3.19
C GLN A 280 -9.35 -21.80 3.45
N THR A 281 -9.39 -22.66 2.42
CA THR A 281 -9.85 -24.05 2.53
C THR A 281 -8.82 -25.00 3.13
N GLN A 282 -7.56 -24.54 3.36
CA GLN A 282 -6.46 -25.34 3.92
C GLN A 282 -6.22 -25.08 5.42
N LYS A 283 -7.04 -24.25 6.08
CA LYS A 283 -7.03 -24.02 7.53
C LYS A 283 -8.24 -24.64 8.20
#